data_68371776c736ddc5706ac0cc7bd263f4
#
_entry.id   68371776c736ddc5706ac0cc7bd263f4
#
_cell.length_a   1.000
_cell.length_b   1.000
_cell.length_c   1.000
_cell.angle_alpha   90.00
_cell.angle_beta   90.00
_cell.angle_gamma   90.00
#
_symmetry.space_group_name_H-M   'P 1'
#
loop_
_entity.id
_entity.type
_entity.pdbx_description
1 polymer ?
#
loop_
_entity_poly.entity_id
_entity_poly.type
_entity_poly.pdbx_seq_one_letter_code
_entity_poly.pdbx_strand_id
1 'polypeptide(L)'
;MNLLPGGNALLALAAAILWGGGDFTGGMGVKRAGGSLGAGLRIVLLSHATSFVVLVAVAYLRGDAAPHGALLGWGIAAGVAGGLSLTAFYIALSRGAMGASAAVSGLLAAAIPAALTLWQMGPPGRSPLIGFAMAAIAIWLIAASPAEDAADTASRAVARQTMALAILAGVGFGFYFIALKMASPSGVIWPMASARIGSLAVCSLMLLGLKLRPAKVGEARQLLDRGVVVWALGTALLDTSGNLLFVAATRAGRLDVAAVLASLYPASTILLAALALGEWPTRRQALGMAAAALAVVLIAI
;
A
#
# COMPACT_ATOMS: atom_id res chain seq x y z
N MET A 1 7.02 -8.07 -24.88
CA MET A 1 5.55 -8.07 -24.98
C MET A 1 5.14 -6.62 -25.21
N ASN A 2 4.85 -6.23 -26.47
CA ASN A 2 4.39 -4.87 -26.78
C ASN A 2 2.96 -4.74 -26.23
N LEU A 3 2.83 -4.16 -25.04
CA LEU A 3 1.53 -3.80 -24.51
C LEU A 3 0.95 -2.65 -25.35
N LEU A 4 -0.36 -2.65 -25.51
CA LEU A 4 -1.09 -1.56 -26.16
C LEU A 4 -0.67 -0.20 -25.59
N PRO A 5 -0.71 0.91 -26.34
CA PRO A 5 -0.53 2.25 -25.78
C PRO A 5 -1.44 2.41 -24.54
N GLY A 6 -0.87 2.80 -23.39
CA GLY A 6 -1.60 2.87 -22.12
C GLY A 6 -1.64 1.58 -21.29
N GLY A 7 -1.01 0.48 -21.72
CA GLY A 7 -1.02 -0.79 -20.98
C GLY A 7 -0.44 -0.71 -19.57
N ASN A 8 0.57 0.13 -19.32
CA ASN A 8 1.10 0.41 -17.99
C ASN A 8 0.09 1.14 -17.10
N ALA A 9 -0.71 2.05 -17.67
CA ALA A 9 -1.74 2.78 -16.92
C ALA A 9 -2.86 1.84 -16.46
N LEU A 10 -3.33 0.94 -17.33
CA LEU A 10 -4.37 -0.04 -16.96
C LEU A 10 -3.89 -1.00 -15.86
N LEU A 11 -2.64 -1.47 -15.93
CA LEU A 11 -2.05 -2.32 -14.90
C LEU A 11 -1.92 -1.58 -13.56
N ALA A 12 -1.50 -0.31 -13.58
CA ALA A 12 -1.40 0.51 -12.39
C ALA A 12 -2.76 0.81 -11.74
N LEU A 13 -3.79 1.07 -12.54
CA LEU A 13 -5.16 1.24 -12.04
C LEU A 13 -5.73 -0.04 -11.45
N ALA A 14 -5.53 -1.17 -12.10
CA ALA A 14 -5.92 -2.46 -11.55
C ALA A 14 -5.19 -2.73 -10.22
N ALA A 15 -3.91 -2.36 -10.11
CA ALA A 15 -3.16 -2.40 -8.86
C ALA A 15 -3.80 -1.51 -7.79
N ALA A 16 -4.24 -0.28 -8.13
CA ALA A 16 -4.93 0.62 -7.20
C ALA A 16 -6.22 0.03 -6.65
N ILE A 17 -7.02 -0.61 -7.49
CA ILE A 17 -8.28 -1.27 -7.08
C ILE A 17 -7.97 -2.41 -6.09
N LEU A 18 -6.99 -3.25 -6.42
CA LEU A 18 -6.62 -4.39 -5.57
C LEU A 18 -5.99 -3.94 -4.25
N TRP A 19 -5.13 -2.92 -4.26
CA TRP A 19 -4.57 -2.35 -3.04
C TRP A 19 -5.63 -1.72 -2.16
N GLY A 20 -6.60 -1.00 -2.73
CA GLY A 20 -7.71 -0.47 -1.94
C GLY A 20 -8.49 -1.59 -1.21
N GLY A 21 -8.69 -2.73 -1.88
CA GLY A 21 -9.26 -3.92 -1.26
C GLY A 21 -8.35 -4.54 -0.20
N GLY A 22 -7.04 -4.62 -0.47
CA GLY A 22 -6.03 -5.12 0.45
C GLY A 22 -5.94 -4.27 1.72
N ASP A 23 -5.98 -2.95 1.57
CA ASP A 23 -5.93 -1.99 2.67
C ASP A 23 -7.20 -2.06 3.54
N PHE A 24 -8.36 -2.14 2.89
CA PHE A 24 -9.62 -2.34 3.60
C PHE A 24 -9.59 -3.64 4.42
N THR A 25 -9.22 -4.76 3.79
CA THR A 25 -9.15 -6.06 4.48
C THR A 25 -8.08 -6.10 5.57
N GLY A 26 -6.91 -5.50 5.32
CA GLY A 26 -5.82 -5.38 6.30
C GLY A 26 -6.21 -4.53 7.50
N GLY A 27 -6.79 -3.35 7.27
CA GLY A 27 -7.29 -2.47 8.33
C GLY A 27 -8.37 -3.14 9.18
N MET A 28 -9.33 -3.83 8.54
CA MET A 28 -10.37 -4.59 9.24
C MET A 28 -9.78 -5.76 10.04
N GLY A 29 -8.80 -6.47 9.48
CA GLY A 29 -8.09 -7.54 10.19
C GLY A 29 -7.39 -7.04 11.45
N VAL A 30 -6.67 -5.90 11.37
CA VAL A 30 -6.01 -5.27 12.52
C VAL A 30 -7.04 -4.77 13.54
N LYS A 31 -8.12 -4.13 13.10
CA LYS A 31 -9.21 -3.67 13.97
C LYS A 31 -9.81 -4.83 14.76
N ARG A 32 -10.12 -5.94 14.08
CA ARG A 32 -10.66 -7.15 14.70
C ARG A 32 -9.68 -7.82 15.67
N ALA A 33 -8.38 -7.73 15.40
CA ALA A 33 -7.31 -8.25 16.26
C ALA A 33 -6.90 -7.29 17.40
N GLY A 34 -7.68 -6.24 17.67
CA GLY A 34 -7.50 -5.32 18.82
C GLY A 34 -6.70 -4.05 18.52
N GLY A 35 -6.37 -3.73 17.26
CA GLY A 35 -5.83 -2.42 16.83
C GLY A 35 -4.41 -2.09 17.32
N SER A 36 -3.68 -3.06 17.88
CA SER A 36 -2.35 -2.85 18.46
C SER A 36 -1.23 -2.98 17.43
N LEU A 37 -0.01 -2.53 17.76
CA LEU A 37 1.19 -2.77 16.95
C LEU A 37 1.41 -4.27 16.73
N GLY A 38 1.23 -5.09 17.79
CA GLY A 38 1.32 -6.54 17.68
C GLY A 38 0.29 -7.13 16.71
N ALA A 39 -0.94 -6.62 16.71
CA ALA A 39 -1.97 -7.02 15.75
C ALA A 39 -1.57 -6.68 14.30
N GLY A 40 -1.10 -5.45 14.05
CA GLY A 40 -0.63 -5.04 12.74
C GLY A 40 0.51 -5.92 12.21
N LEU A 41 1.56 -6.13 13.01
CA LEU A 41 2.68 -7.00 12.65
C LEU A 41 2.25 -8.42 12.31
N ARG A 42 1.29 -8.98 13.04
CA ARG A 42 0.82 -10.35 12.81
C ARG A 42 -0.04 -10.48 11.56
N ILE A 43 -0.90 -9.49 11.26
CA ILE A 43 -1.66 -9.46 10.01
C ILE A 43 -0.70 -9.40 8.82
N VAL A 44 0.30 -8.52 8.87
CA VAL A 44 1.32 -8.43 7.82
C VAL A 44 2.12 -9.73 7.72
N LEU A 45 2.56 -10.32 8.84
CA LEU A 45 3.29 -11.60 8.82
C LEU A 45 2.46 -12.73 8.20
N LEU A 46 1.20 -12.88 8.60
CA LEU A 46 0.34 -13.94 8.08
C LEU A 46 0.06 -13.76 6.57
N SER A 47 -0.28 -12.54 6.15
CA SER A 47 -0.52 -12.24 4.74
C SER A 47 0.74 -12.41 3.89
N HIS A 48 1.89 -11.93 4.37
CA HIS A 48 3.15 -12.02 3.63
C HIS A 48 3.74 -13.42 3.64
N ALA A 49 3.59 -14.21 4.72
CA ALA A 49 4.00 -15.61 4.73
C ALA A 49 3.19 -16.44 3.73
N THR A 50 1.86 -16.24 3.71
CA THR A 50 0.99 -16.91 2.74
C THR A 50 1.39 -16.57 1.31
N SER A 51 1.55 -15.28 1.01
CA SER A 51 1.94 -14.85 -0.33
C SER A 51 3.35 -15.28 -0.71
N PHE A 52 4.30 -15.33 0.23
CA PHE A 52 5.65 -15.83 -0.02
C PHE A 52 5.64 -17.26 -0.52
N VAL A 53 4.93 -18.15 0.19
CA VAL A 53 4.82 -19.56 -0.21
C VAL A 53 4.24 -19.68 -1.61
N VAL A 54 3.15 -18.95 -1.91
CA VAL A 54 2.52 -18.97 -3.24
C VAL A 54 3.47 -18.43 -4.31
N LEU A 55 4.12 -17.28 -4.07
CA LEU A 55 5.03 -16.66 -5.05
C LEU A 55 6.24 -17.56 -5.35
N VAL A 56 6.85 -18.17 -4.33
CA VAL A 56 7.98 -19.09 -4.52
C VAL A 56 7.54 -20.34 -5.28
N ALA A 57 6.37 -20.91 -4.93
CA ALA A 57 5.83 -22.06 -5.64
C ALA A 57 5.58 -21.74 -7.12
N VAL A 58 4.96 -20.58 -7.42
CA VAL A 58 4.71 -20.14 -8.80
C VAL A 58 6.03 -19.91 -9.55
N ALA A 59 7.02 -19.23 -8.93
CA ALA A 59 8.32 -19.00 -9.54
C ALA A 59 9.02 -20.33 -9.88
N TYR A 60 8.99 -21.28 -8.96
CA TYR A 60 9.57 -22.61 -9.16
C TYR A 60 8.87 -23.37 -10.29
N LEU A 61 7.53 -23.41 -10.30
CA LEU A 61 6.75 -24.10 -11.34
C LEU A 61 6.94 -23.49 -12.75
N ARG A 62 7.26 -22.19 -12.81
CA ARG A 62 7.56 -21.49 -14.06
C ARG A 62 9.02 -21.66 -14.51
N GLY A 63 9.88 -22.19 -13.66
CA GLY A 63 11.32 -22.27 -13.93
C GLY A 63 12.01 -20.90 -13.91
N ASP A 64 11.42 -19.89 -13.23
CA ASP A 64 12.00 -18.56 -13.14
C ASP A 64 13.28 -18.62 -12.26
N ALA A 65 14.43 -18.15 -12.78
CA ALA A 65 15.69 -18.15 -12.04
C ALA A 65 15.62 -17.20 -10.83
N ALA A 66 16.07 -17.67 -9.67
CA ALA A 66 16.13 -16.86 -8.46
C ALA A 66 17.13 -15.70 -8.63
N PRO A 67 16.77 -14.47 -8.20
CA PRO A 67 17.69 -13.34 -8.25
C PRO A 67 18.83 -13.49 -7.24
N HIS A 68 19.97 -12.88 -7.56
CA HIS A 68 21.13 -12.82 -6.68
C HIS A 68 21.74 -11.42 -6.72
N GLY A 69 22.67 -11.15 -5.82
CA GLY A 69 23.37 -9.87 -5.75
C GLY A 69 22.41 -8.69 -5.51
N ALA A 70 22.62 -7.63 -6.27
CA ALA A 70 21.89 -6.37 -6.10
C ALA A 70 20.36 -6.51 -6.31
N LEU A 71 19.92 -7.37 -7.25
CA LEU A 71 18.49 -7.56 -7.51
C LEU A 71 17.77 -8.19 -6.32
N LEU A 72 18.38 -9.18 -5.68
CA LEU A 72 17.86 -9.77 -4.44
C LEU A 72 17.87 -8.73 -3.31
N GLY A 73 18.98 -7.96 -3.19
CA GLY A 73 19.12 -6.90 -2.18
C GLY A 73 18.04 -5.84 -2.29
N TRP A 74 17.73 -5.36 -3.50
CA TRP A 74 16.66 -4.40 -3.72
C TRP A 74 15.27 -4.98 -3.40
N GLY A 75 15.03 -6.25 -3.73
CA GLY A 75 13.80 -6.93 -3.34
C GLY A 75 13.64 -6.99 -1.81
N ILE A 76 14.69 -7.41 -1.09
CA ILE A 76 14.67 -7.46 0.38
C ILE A 76 14.48 -6.05 0.97
N ALA A 77 15.19 -5.04 0.46
CA ALA A 77 15.04 -3.64 0.91
C ALA A 77 13.60 -3.12 0.69
N ALA A 78 13.00 -3.44 -0.46
CA ALA A 78 11.59 -3.17 -0.68
C ALA A 78 10.73 -3.82 0.41
N GLY A 79 10.99 -5.08 0.74
CA GLY A 79 10.24 -5.80 1.76
C GLY A 79 10.37 -5.20 3.15
N VAL A 80 11.55 -4.76 3.55
CA VAL A 80 11.75 -4.06 4.83
C VAL A 80 10.93 -2.77 4.87
N ALA A 81 11.06 -1.92 3.85
CA ALA A 81 10.31 -0.68 3.75
C ALA A 81 8.79 -0.94 3.72
N GLY A 82 8.34 -1.87 2.86
CA GLY A 82 6.94 -2.23 2.71
C GLY A 82 6.31 -2.84 3.97
N GLY A 83 7.03 -3.73 4.67
CA GLY A 83 6.55 -4.36 5.90
C GLY A 83 6.35 -3.37 7.04
N LEU A 84 7.30 -2.43 7.22
CA LEU A 84 7.20 -1.35 8.20
C LEU A 84 6.05 -0.39 7.84
N SER A 85 5.98 0.01 6.58
CA SER A 85 4.97 0.94 6.09
C SER A 85 3.57 0.35 6.20
N LEU A 86 3.38 -0.90 5.79
CA LEU A 86 2.09 -1.58 5.87
C LEU A 86 1.63 -1.75 7.32
N THR A 87 2.55 -2.10 8.22
CA THR A 87 2.25 -2.20 9.65
C THR A 87 1.78 -0.86 10.21
N ALA A 88 2.52 0.23 9.95
CA ALA A 88 2.14 1.58 10.37
C ALA A 88 0.80 2.00 9.77
N PHE A 89 0.59 1.72 8.49
CA PHE A 89 -0.61 2.06 7.74
C PHE A 89 -1.85 1.34 8.27
N TYR A 90 -1.80 0.03 8.47
CA TYR A 90 -2.93 -0.73 8.98
C TYR A 90 -3.30 -0.33 10.42
N ILE A 91 -2.33 0.06 11.24
CA ILE A 91 -2.61 0.64 12.55
C ILE A 91 -3.33 1.98 12.39
N ALA A 92 -2.88 2.84 11.48
CA ALA A 92 -3.55 4.11 11.19
C ALA A 92 -5.00 3.88 10.72
N LEU A 93 -5.21 2.96 9.77
CA LEU A 93 -6.55 2.60 9.29
C LEU A 93 -7.46 2.04 10.39
N SER A 94 -6.92 1.24 11.31
CA SER A 94 -7.69 0.64 12.40
C SER A 94 -8.20 1.64 13.45
N ARG A 95 -7.61 2.84 13.50
CA ARG A 95 -7.97 3.91 14.44
C ARG A 95 -9.11 4.81 13.96
N GLY A 96 -9.65 4.56 12.78
CA GLY A 96 -10.65 5.39 12.11
C GLY A 96 -10.04 6.35 11.09
N ALA A 97 -10.89 7.17 10.46
CA ALA A 97 -10.48 8.09 9.38
C ALA A 97 -9.68 7.38 8.26
N MET A 98 -10.15 6.19 7.83
CA MET A 98 -9.46 5.37 6.83
C MET A 98 -9.11 6.15 5.57
N GLY A 99 -10.05 6.97 5.07
CA GLY A 99 -9.85 7.76 3.87
C GLY A 99 -8.73 8.79 3.98
N ALA A 100 -8.64 9.51 5.12
CA ALA A 100 -7.60 10.51 5.34
C ALA A 100 -6.20 9.87 5.43
N SER A 101 -6.08 8.79 6.20
CA SER A 101 -4.82 8.05 6.34
C SER A 101 -4.35 7.46 5.00
N ALA A 102 -5.28 6.87 4.24
CA ALA A 102 -4.99 6.31 2.92
C ALA A 102 -4.56 7.41 1.93
N ALA A 103 -5.24 8.55 1.92
CA ALA A 103 -4.93 9.64 1.02
C ALA A 103 -3.55 10.28 1.29
N VAL A 104 -3.20 10.52 2.56
CA VAL A 104 -1.88 11.08 2.93
C VAL A 104 -0.77 10.11 2.57
N SER A 105 -0.93 8.82 2.89
CA SER A 105 0.07 7.82 2.54
C SER A 105 0.20 7.66 1.02
N GLY A 106 -0.91 7.65 0.28
CA GLY A 106 -0.93 7.56 -1.18
C GLY A 106 -0.24 8.74 -1.86
N LEU A 107 -0.48 9.97 -1.38
CA LEU A 107 0.19 11.17 -1.90
C LEU A 107 1.72 11.07 -1.76
N LEU A 108 2.21 10.71 -0.59
CA LEU A 108 3.65 10.58 -0.34
C LEU A 108 4.26 9.39 -1.10
N ALA A 109 3.53 8.26 -1.17
CA ALA A 109 3.95 7.11 -1.95
C ALA A 109 4.12 7.43 -3.44
N ALA A 110 3.27 8.31 -4.00
CA ALA A 110 3.38 8.78 -5.38
C ALA A 110 4.48 9.84 -5.55
N ALA A 111 4.56 10.81 -4.64
CA ALA A 111 5.43 11.97 -4.77
C ALA A 111 6.91 11.60 -4.81
N ILE A 112 7.34 10.62 -4.00
CA ILE A 112 8.76 10.23 -3.90
C ILE A 112 9.26 9.60 -5.20
N PRO A 113 8.65 8.53 -5.77
CA PRO A 113 9.10 7.97 -7.04
C PRO A 113 8.86 8.92 -8.22
N ALA A 114 7.81 9.76 -8.18
CA ALA A 114 7.58 10.77 -9.20
C ALA A 114 8.72 11.81 -9.22
N ALA A 115 9.11 12.34 -8.06
CA ALA A 115 10.22 13.29 -7.96
C ALA A 115 11.53 12.67 -8.47
N LEU A 116 11.82 11.42 -8.11
CA LEU A 116 13.01 10.71 -8.59
C LEU A 116 13.00 10.54 -10.10
N THR A 117 11.86 10.12 -10.67
CA THR A 117 11.74 9.88 -12.11
C THR A 117 11.81 11.18 -12.91
N LEU A 118 11.17 12.26 -12.42
CA LEU A 118 11.28 13.60 -13.01
C LEU A 118 12.72 14.10 -13.03
N TRP A 119 13.49 13.85 -11.97
CA TRP A 119 14.90 14.21 -11.90
C TRP A 119 15.77 13.42 -12.87
N GLN A 120 15.52 12.10 -13.01
CA GLN A 120 16.33 11.21 -13.85
C GLN A 120 15.97 11.26 -15.34
N MET A 121 14.69 11.36 -15.66
CA MET A 121 14.16 11.18 -17.03
C MET A 121 13.50 12.43 -17.60
N GLY A 122 13.40 13.50 -16.80
CA GLY A 122 12.63 14.69 -17.16
C GLY A 122 11.11 14.47 -17.15
N PRO A 123 10.33 15.53 -17.44
CA PRO A 123 8.87 15.48 -17.37
C PRO A 123 8.27 14.53 -18.44
N PRO A 124 7.19 13.79 -18.12
CA PRO A 124 6.56 12.84 -19.01
C PRO A 124 5.73 13.46 -20.15
N GLY A 125 5.67 14.80 -20.21
CA GLY A 125 4.82 15.55 -21.13
C GLY A 125 3.85 16.49 -20.40
N ARG A 126 3.12 17.32 -21.15
CA ARG A 126 2.21 18.31 -20.55
C ARG A 126 0.96 17.67 -19.94
N SER A 127 0.32 16.75 -20.67
CA SER A 127 -0.90 16.09 -20.21
C SER A 127 -0.70 15.27 -18.95
N PRO A 128 0.29 14.36 -18.84
CA PRO A 128 0.58 13.66 -17.59
C PRO A 128 0.97 14.58 -16.42
N LEU A 129 1.67 15.71 -16.66
CA LEU A 129 1.98 16.66 -15.59
C LEU A 129 0.74 17.32 -15.01
N ILE A 130 -0.22 17.72 -15.86
CA ILE A 130 -1.52 18.23 -15.41
C ILE A 130 -2.26 17.13 -14.65
N GLY A 131 -2.22 15.91 -15.15
CA GLY A 131 -2.79 14.73 -14.48
C GLY A 131 -2.18 14.48 -13.10
N PHE A 132 -0.86 14.63 -12.93
CA PHE A 132 -0.19 14.50 -11.62
C PHE A 132 -0.66 15.58 -10.64
N ALA A 133 -0.75 16.84 -11.09
CA ALA A 133 -1.29 17.92 -10.27
C ALA A 133 -2.74 17.66 -9.87
N MET A 134 -3.55 17.18 -10.81
CA MET A 134 -4.94 16.80 -10.55
C MET A 134 -5.04 15.63 -9.58
N ALA A 135 -4.17 14.60 -9.69
CA ALA A 135 -4.11 13.48 -8.76
C ALA A 135 -3.74 13.95 -7.34
N ALA A 136 -2.78 14.88 -7.20
CA ALA A 136 -2.42 15.46 -5.92
C ALA A 136 -3.60 16.23 -5.29
N ILE A 137 -4.33 17.02 -6.08
CA ILE A 137 -5.55 17.72 -5.64
C ILE A 137 -6.62 16.70 -5.22
N ALA A 138 -6.82 15.64 -6.01
CA ALA A 138 -7.78 14.57 -5.71
C ALA A 138 -7.48 13.92 -4.36
N ILE A 139 -6.23 13.53 -4.14
CA ILE A 139 -5.79 12.91 -2.89
C ILE A 139 -5.96 13.89 -1.72
N TRP A 140 -5.62 15.17 -1.91
CA TRP A 140 -5.84 16.18 -0.88
C TRP A 140 -7.33 16.38 -0.54
N LEU A 141 -8.22 16.41 -1.53
CA LEU A 141 -9.66 16.49 -1.31
C LEU A 141 -10.19 15.27 -0.55
N ILE A 142 -9.68 14.08 -0.84
CA ILE A 142 -10.04 12.84 -0.15
C ILE A 142 -9.52 12.87 1.30
N ALA A 143 -8.27 13.35 1.52
CA ALA A 143 -7.64 13.41 2.83
C ALA A 143 -8.29 14.41 3.78
N ALA A 144 -8.79 15.52 3.27
CA ALA A 144 -9.36 16.60 4.05
C ALA A 144 -10.77 16.24 4.56
N SER A 145 -10.86 15.19 5.35
CA SER A 145 -12.05 14.88 6.16
C SER A 145 -12.04 15.68 7.46
N PRO A 146 -13.19 16.07 8.00
CA PRO A 146 -13.26 16.89 9.20
C PRO A 146 -12.80 16.09 10.44
N ALA A 147 -11.49 16.10 10.70
CA ALA A 147 -10.93 15.73 12.01
C ALA A 147 -10.88 16.96 12.96
N GLU A 148 -11.48 18.08 12.51
CA GLU A 148 -11.36 19.37 13.21
C GLU A 148 -12.29 19.53 14.43
N ASP A 149 -13.29 18.67 14.58
CA ASP A 149 -14.27 18.75 15.70
C ASP A 149 -13.88 17.92 16.94
N ALA A 150 -12.64 17.43 17.06
CA ALA A 150 -12.19 16.76 18.27
C ALA A 150 -11.99 17.79 19.40
N ALA A 151 -13.01 17.95 20.25
CA ALA A 151 -13.06 18.93 21.33
C ALA A 151 -12.09 18.64 22.48
N ASP A 152 -11.45 17.44 22.55
CA ASP A 152 -10.62 16.98 23.66
C ASP A 152 -9.15 16.80 23.26
N THR A 153 -8.24 17.13 24.19
CA THR A 153 -6.77 17.01 24.02
C THR A 153 -6.31 15.58 23.76
N ALA A 154 -6.96 14.58 24.34
CA ALA A 154 -6.66 13.17 24.13
C ALA A 154 -6.99 12.75 22.69
N SER A 155 -8.12 13.18 22.15
CA SER A 155 -8.53 12.93 20.76
C SER A 155 -7.57 13.57 19.78
N ARG A 156 -7.06 14.78 20.05
CA ARG A 156 -6.03 15.44 19.23
C ARG A 156 -4.70 14.69 19.24
N ALA A 157 -4.29 14.12 20.37
CA ALA A 157 -3.06 13.33 20.46
C ALA A 157 -3.16 12.05 19.63
N VAL A 158 -4.29 11.35 19.66
CA VAL A 158 -4.55 10.16 18.83
C VAL A 158 -4.56 10.53 17.34
N ALA A 159 -5.21 11.64 16.96
CA ALA A 159 -5.25 12.12 15.59
C ALA A 159 -3.84 12.43 15.04
N ARG A 160 -3.01 13.13 15.85
CA ARG A 160 -1.60 13.41 15.49
C ARG A 160 -0.77 12.14 15.32
N GLN A 161 -0.93 11.15 16.20
CA GLN A 161 -0.23 9.87 16.08
C GLN A 161 -0.67 9.10 14.84
N THR A 162 -1.97 9.09 14.54
CA THR A 162 -2.52 8.45 13.35
C THR A 162 -1.98 9.09 12.07
N MET A 163 -1.95 10.44 12.02
CA MET A 163 -1.36 11.18 10.91
C MET A 163 0.15 10.90 10.76
N ALA A 164 0.90 10.86 11.87
CA ALA A 164 2.33 10.51 11.84
C ALA A 164 2.57 9.10 11.28
N LEU A 165 1.72 8.12 11.64
CA LEU A 165 1.77 6.78 11.08
C LEU A 165 1.44 6.77 9.58
N ALA A 166 0.47 7.55 9.12
CA ALA A 166 0.13 7.68 7.71
C ALA A 166 1.27 8.32 6.89
N ILE A 167 1.92 9.35 7.43
CA ILE A 167 3.10 9.99 6.81
C ILE A 167 4.26 8.99 6.74
N LEU A 168 4.58 8.30 7.84
CA LEU A 168 5.64 7.29 7.88
C LEU A 168 5.39 6.18 6.85
N ALA A 169 4.15 5.71 6.78
CA ALA A 169 3.74 4.71 5.82
C ALA A 169 3.92 5.20 4.38
N GLY A 170 3.47 6.41 4.06
CA GLY A 170 3.57 6.98 2.72
C GLY A 170 5.02 7.17 2.26
N VAL A 171 5.89 7.68 3.14
CA VAL A 171 7.33 7.80 2.85
C VAL A 171 7.94 6.42 2.58
N GLY A 172 7.67 5.45 3.43
CA GLY A 172 8.19 4.09 3.25
C GLY A 172 7.63 3.39 2.01
N PHE A 173 6.36 3.61 1.63
CA PHE A 173 5.80 3.12 0.37
C PHE A 173 6.46 3.76 -0.85
N GLY A 174 6.83 5.03 -0.79
CA GLY A 174 7.61 5.67 -1.85
C GLY A 174 8.96 4.97 -2.08
N PHE A 175 9.69 4.68 -1.01
CA PHE A 175 10.92 3.89 -1.09
C PHE A 175 10.67 2.45 -1.56
N TYR A 176 9.60 1.82 -1.09
CA TYR A 176 9.17 0.49 -1.53
C TYR A 176 8.98 0.44 -3.05
N PHE A 177 8.29 1.41 -3.65
CA PHE A 177 8.07 1.47 -5.09
C PHE A 177 9.36 1.60 -5.88
N ILE A 178 10.29 2.45 -5.42
CA ILE A 178 11.61 2.60 -6.03
C ILE A 178 12.39 1.29 -5.95
N ALA A 179 12.44 0.68 -4.78
CA ALA A 179 13.19 -0.56 -4.56
C ALA A 179 12.61 -1.74 -5.37
N LEU A 180 11.28 -1.85 -5.48
CA LEU A 180 10.63 -2.82 -6.37
C LEU A 180 10.97 -2.59 -7.84
N LYS A 181 11.03 -1.33 -8.29
CA LYS A 181 11.46 -1.00 -9.65
C LYS A 181 12.91 -1.43 -9.87
N MET A 182 13.79 -1.20 -8.91
CA MET A 182 15.19 -1.62 -8.99
C MET A 182 15.35 -3.15 -9.00
N ALA A 183 14.46 -3.89 -8.34
CA ALA A 183 14.42 -5.35 -8.36
C ALA A 183 13.76 -5.92 -9.63
N SER A 184 12.96 -5.13 -10.35
CA SER A 184 12.11 -5.57 -11.47
C SER A 184 12.82 -6.22 -12.67
N PRO A 185 14.14 -6.02 -12.93
CA PRO A 185 14.84 -6.79 -13.97
C PRO A 185 14.82 -8.30 -13.73
N SER A 186 14.66 -8.77 -12.48
CA SER A 186 14.49 -10.20 -12.16
C SER A 186 13.09 -10.77 -12.47
N GLY A 187 12.23 -10.02 -13.15
CA GLY A 187 10.88 -10.46 -13.52
C GLY A 187 9.78 -9.74 -12.75
N VAL A 188 8.63 -10.39 -12.61
CA VAL A 188 7.48 -9.87 -11.85
C VAL A 188 7.34 -10.59 -10.52
N ILE A 189 7.54 -11.90 -10.49
CA ILE A 189 7.29 -12.74 -9.31
C ILE A 189 8.43 -12.62 -8.29
N TRP A 190 9.69 -12.74 -8.72
CA TRP A 190 10.84 -12.72 -7.84
C TRP A 190 11.05 -11.41 -7.06
N PRO A 191 10.83 -10.21 -7.62
CA PRO A 191 10.86 -8.98 -6.81
C PRO A 191 9.92 -9.05 -5.62
N MET A 192 8.70 -9.57 -5.83
CA MET A 192 7.72 -9.74 -4.76
C MET A 192 8.11 -10.82 -3.77
N ALA A 193 8.57 -11.99 -4.23
CA ALA A 193 9.04 -13.06 -3.34
C ALA A 193 10.21 -12.57 -2.45
N SER A 194 11.17 -11.85 -3.04
CA SER A 194 12.29 -11.25 -2.30
C SER A 194 11.81 -10.19 -1.30
N ALA A 195 10.81 -9.38 -1.67
CA ALA A 195 10.22 -8.41 -0.76
C ALA A 195 9.54 -9.10 0.43
N ARG A 196 8.91 -10.26 0.24
CA ARG A 196 8.34 -11.01 1.37
C ARG A 196 9.41 -11.47 2.36
N ILE A 197 10.63 -11.80 1.92
CA ILE A 197 11.75 -12.12 2.82
C ILE A 197 12.05 -10.93 3.73
N GLY A 198 12.23 -9.73 3.16
CA GLY A 198 12.53 -8.52 3.94
C GLY A 198 11.43 -8.17 4.94
N SER A 199 10.17 -8.20 4.50
CA SER A 199 9.03 -7.88 5.36
C SER A 199 8.82 -8.91 6.48
N LEU A 200 8.95 -10.21 6.18
CA LEU A 200 8.88 -11.26 7.18
C LEU A 200 10.00 -11.13 8.23
N ALA A 201 11.23 -10.84 7.78
CA ALA A 201 12.35 -10.63 8.69
C ALA A 201 12.10 -9.45 9.63
N VAL A 202 11.80 -8.26 9.10
CA VAL A 202 11.63 -7.05 9.92
C VAL A 202 10.43 -7.15 10.86
N CYS A 203 9.28 -7.65 10.37
CA CYS A 203 8.10 -7.79 11.20
C CYS A 203 8.28 -8.88 12.29
N SER A 204 8.99 -9.97 11.98
CA SER A 204 9.31 -11.00 12.98
C SER A 204 10.26 -10.47 14.06
N LEU A 205 11.31 -9.72 13.68
CA LEU A 205 12.23 -9.09 14.64
C LEU A 205 11.50 -8.09 15.54
N MET A 206 10.63 -7.25 14.97
CA MET A 206 9.82 -6.31 15.75
C MET A 206 8.87 -7.04 16.70
N LEU A 207 8.22 -8.11 16.25
CA LEU A 207 7.30 -8.89 17.08
C LEU A 207 8.06 -9.62 18.20
N LEU A 208 9.26 -10.13 17.93
CA LEU A 208 10.15 -10.71 18.93
C LEU A 208 10.53 -9.65 19.98
N GLY A 209 10.91 -8.46 19.56
CA GLY A 209 11.21 -7.34 20.46
C GLY A 209 10.03 -6.94 21.33
N LEU A 210 8.79 -7.03 20.81
CA LEU A 210 7.57 -6.80 21.60
C LEU A 210 7.32 -7.91 22.63
N LYS A 211 7.62 -9.17 22.31
CA LYS A 211 7.45 -10.31 23.24
C LYS A 211 8.41 -10.27 24.43
N LEU A 212 9.54 -9.59 24.29
CA LEU A 212 10.48 -9.35 25.42
C LEU A 212 9.95 -8.33 26.42
N ARG A 213 8.85 -7.63 26.12
CA ARG A 213 8.12 -6.78 27.04
C ARG A 213 6.94 -7.58 27.63
N PRO A 214 6.58 -7.39 28.92
CA PRO A 214 5.46 -8.12 29.52
C PRO A 214 4.17 -7.88 28.71
N ALA A 215 3.64 -8.94 28.12
CA ALA A 215 2.45 -8.88 27.29
C ALA A 215 1.20 -8.74 28.15
N LYS A 216 0.23 -7.92 27.71
CA LYS A 216 -1.12 -7.95 28.27
C LYS A 216 -1.78 -9.27 27.88
N VAL A 217 -2.24 -10.03 28.89
CA VAL A 217 -2.96 -11.30 28.73
C VAL A 217 -4.20 -11.06 27.87
N GLY A 218 -4.32 -11.77 26.74
CA GLY A 218 -5.50 -11.70 25.86
C GLY A 218 -5.21 -11.46 24.37
N GLU A 219 -4.10 -10.81 23.99
CA GLU A 219 -3.78 -10.55 22.57
C GLU A 219 -3.54 -11.83 21.75
N ALA A 220 -2.93 -12.85 22.34
CA ALA A 220 -2.62 -14.08 21.63
C ALA A 220 -3.86 -14.91 21.24
N ARG A 221 -4.95 -14.81 21.99
CA ARG A 221 -6.18 -15.57 21.76
C ARG A 221 -6.99 -15.06 20.57
N GLN A 222 -6.91 -13.73 20.29
CA GLN A 222 -7.64 -13.10 19.16
C GLN A 222 -7.03 -13.40 17.78
N LEU A 223 -5.77 -13.83 17.72
CA LEU A 223 -5.07 -14.11 16.47
C LEU A 223 -5.48 -15.41 15.77
N LEU A 224 -5.99 -16.36 16.54
CA LEU A 224 -6.45 -17.65 16.03
C LEU A 224 -7.96 -17.61 15.70
N ASP A 225 -8.61 -16.45 15.85
CA ASP A 225 -9.99 -16.30 15.39
C ASP A 225 -10.06 -16.46 13.87
N ARG A 226 -10.96 -17.34 13.43
CA ARG A 226 -11.18 -17.61 11.99
C ARG A 226 -11.41 -16.32 11.18
N GLY A 227 -12.07 -15.34 11.79
CA GLY A 227 -12.33 -14.06 11.13
C GLY A 227 -11.04 -13.27 10.85
N VAL A 228 -10.09 -13.23 11.79
CA VAL A 228 -8.78 -12.57 11.59
C VAL A 228 -7.99 -13.25 10.49
N VAL A 229 -8.01 -14.59 10.44
CA VAL A 229 -7.34 -15.37 9.39
C VAL A 229 -7.95 -15.07 8.01
N VAL A 230 -9.26 -15.02 7.89
CA VAL A 230 -9.95 -14.72 6.61
C VAL A 230 -9.55 -13.31 6.12
N TRP A 231 -9.52 -12.31 6.99
CA TRP A 231 -9.08 -10.97 6.64
C TRP A 231 -7.61 -10.95 6.17
N ALA A 232 -6.72 -11.64 6.88
CA ALA A 232 -5.31 -11.71 6.51
C ALA A 232 -5.09 -12.43 5.16
N LEU A 233 -5.85 -13.50 4.86
CA LEU A 233 -5.80 -14.19 3.57
C LEU A 233 -6.36 -13.32 2.44
N GLY A 234 -7.46 -12.59 2.68
CA GLY A 234 -7.98 -11.60 1.75
C GLY A 234 -6.95 -10.52 1.43
N THR A 235 -6.28 -10.00 2.47
CA THR A 235 -5.16 -9.06 2.32
C THR A 235 -4.01 -9.69 1.51
N ALA A 236 -3.63 -10.94 1.80
CA ALA A 236 -2.56 -11.63 1.07
C ALA A 236 -2.86 -11.70 -0.43
N LEU A 237 -4.08 -12.06 -0.79
CA LEU A 237 -4.50 -12.17 -2.20
C LEU A 237 -4.51 -10.81 -2.88
N LEU A 238 -5.20 -9.82 -2.31
CA LEU A 238 -5.43 -8.52 -2.93
C LEU A 238 -4.14 -7.69 -3.00
N ASP A 239 -3.40 -7.59 -1.89
CA ASP A 239 -2.13 -6.87 -1.84
C ASP A 239 -1.09 -7.50 -2.79
N THR A 240 -0.94 -8.82 -2.77
CA THR A 240 0.04 -9.49 -3.63
C THR A 240 -0.31 -9.34 -5.10
N SER A 241 -1.57 -9.52 -5.48
CA SER A 241 -2.01 -9.33 -6.87
C SER A 241 -1.81 -7.89 -7.32
N GLY A 242 -2.15 -6.91 -6.49
CA GLY A 242 -1.89 -5.49 -6.75
C GLY A 242 -0.40 -5.20 -6.98
N ASN A 243 0.46 -5.74 -6.12
CA ASN A 243 1.91 -5.58 -6.26
C ASN A 243 2.48 -6.23 -7.53
N LEU A 244 2.00 -7.41 -7.91
CA LEU A 244 2.41 -8.06 -9.17
C LEU A 244 2.02 -7.20 -10.38
N LEU A 245 0.80 -6.63 -10.38
CA LEU A 245 0.36 -5.72 -11.43
C LEU A 245 1.17 -4.41 -11.44
N PHE A 246 1.51 -3.87 -10.26
CA PHE A 246 2.37 -2.70 -10.15
C PHE A 246 3.77 -2.96 -10.71
N VAL A 247 4.42 -4.07 -10.37
CA VAL A 247 5.72 -4.45 -10.94
C VAL A 247 5.61 -4.61 -12.45
N ALA A 248 4.56 -5.25 -12.95
CA ALA A 248 4.31 -5.37 -14.38
C ALA A 248 4.13 -3.98 -15.04
N ALA A 249 3.38 -3.06 -14.41
CA ALA A 249 3.20 -1.70 -14.89
C ALA A 249 4.53 -0.93 -14.99
N THR A 250 5.39 -1.03 -13.96
CA THR A 250 6.71 -0.36 -13.96
C THR A 250 7.69 -0.95 -14.97
N ARG A 251 7.50 -2.20 -15.39
CA ARG A 251 8.27 -2.83 -16.48
C ARG A 251 7.77 -2.39 -17.85
N ALA A 252 6.47 -2.11 -17.97
CA ALA A 252 5.82 -1.72 -19.21
C ALA A 252 5.96 -0.22 -19.51
N GLY A 253 6.35 0.61 -18.53
CA GLY A 253 6.44 2.06 -18.70
C GLY A 253 7.16 2.79 -17.58
N ARG A 254 6.90 4.08 -17.48
CA ARG A 254 7.53 4.98 -16.50
C ARG A 254 7.04 4.69 -15.09
N LEU A 255 7.96 4.76 -14.13
CA LEU A 255 7.66 4.54 -12.71
C LEU A 255 6.73 5.62 -12.13
N ASP A 256 6.92 6.89 -12.50
CA ASP A 256 6.09 8.00 -12.03
C ASP A 256 4.62 7.82 -12.44
N VAL A 257 4.35 7.45 -13.70
CA VAL A 257 3.00 7.14 -14.19
C VAL A 257 2.39 5.99 -13.39
N ALA A 258 3.12 4.88 -13.24
CA ALA A 258 2.64 3.72 -12.49
C ALA A 258 2.39 4.07 -11.02
N ALA A 259 3.30 4.81 -10.37
CA ALA A 259 3.18 5.18 -8.96
C ALA A 259 2.01 6.14 -8.71
N VAL A 260 1.83 7.17 -9.56
CA VAL A 260 0.72 8.12 -9.40
C VAL A 260 -0.63 7.45 -9.60
N LEU A 261 -0.80 6.63 -10.65
CA LEU A 261 -2.06 5.93 -10.91
C LEU A 261 -2.37 4.88 -9.83
N ALA A 262 -1.37 4.12 -9.41
CA ALA A 262 -1.53 3.12 -8.36
C ALA A 262 -1.84 3.77 -6.99
N SER A 263 -1.33 4.97 -6.73
CA SER A 263 -1.59 5.72 -5.49
C SER A 263 -3.01 6.32 -5.40
N LEU A 264 -3.86 6.08 -6.40
CA LEU A 264 -5.29 6.36 -6.32
C LEU A 264 -6.09 5.28 -5.56
N TYR A 265 -5.43 4.28 -4.99
CA TYR A 265 -6.04 3.23 -4.18
C TYR A 265 -6.98 3.73 -3.04
N PRO A 266 -6.81 4.94 -2.44
CA PRO A 266 -7.73 5.42 -1.43
C PRO A 266 -9.18 5.53 -1.91
N ALA A 267 -9.40 5.82 -3.21
CA ALA A 267 -10.74 5.85 -3.77
C ALA A 267 -11.43 4.48 -3.67
N SER A 268 -10.69 3.40 -3.96
CA SER A 268 -11.19 2.02 -3.83
C SER A 268 -11.45 1.64 -2.37
N THR A 269 -10.55 2.04 -1.45
CA THR A 269 -10.71 1.81 -0.01
C THR A 269 -11.98 2.49 0.52
N ILE A 270 -12.22 3.76 0.13
CA ILE A 270 -13.41 4.53 0.52
C ILE A 270 -14.68 3.90 -0.03
N LEU A 271 -14.67 3.49 -1.30
CA LEU A 271 -15.82 2.83 -1.91
C LEU A 271 -16.18 1.53 -1.17
N LEU A 272 -15.18 0.73 -0.82
CA LEU A 272 -15.39 -0.50 -0.05
C LEU A 272 -15.91 -0.21 1.36
N ALA A 273 -15.40 0.84 2.03
CA ALA A 273 -15.92 1.27 3.33
C ALA A 273 -17.39 1.72 3.22
N ALA A 274 -17.76 2.43 2.17
CA ALA A 274 -19.14 2.83 1.92
C ALA A 274 -20.06 1.62 1.73
N LEU A 275 -19.65 0.66 0.91
CA LEU A 275 -20.46 -0.52 0.60
C LEU A 275 -20.54 -1.53 1.75
N ALA A 276 -19.43 -1.73 2.48
CA ALA A 276 -19.34 -2.76 3.51
C ALA A 276 -19.72 -2.26 4.91
N LEU A 277 -19.47 -0.97 5.21
CA LEU A 277 -19.67 -0.38 6.53
C LEU A 277 -20.80 0.67 6.53
N GLY A 278 -21.36 1.04 5.38
CA GLY A 278 -22.33 2.12 5.24
C GLY A 278 -21.72 3.51 5.44
N GLU A 279 -20.41 3.64 5.39
CA GLU A 279 -19.68 4.90 5.55
C GLU A 279 -19.59 5.64 4.21
N TRP A 280 -20.63 6.36 3.83
CA TRP A 280 -20.66 7.06 2.55
C TRP A 280 -19.66 8.22 2.48
N PRO A 281 -19.00 8.42 1.32
CA PRO A 281 -18.07 9.49 1.15
C PRO A 281 -18.75 10.86 1.30
N THR A 282 -18.06 11.78 1.94
CA THR A 282 -18.49 13.18 2.01
C THR A 282 -18.49 13.81 0.60
N ARG A 283 -19.22 14.94 0.41
CA ARG A 283 -19.21 15.67 -0.86
C ARG A 283 -17.78 16.01 -1.32
N ARG A 284 -16.88 16.32 -0.39
CA ARG A 284 -15.49 16.64 -0.65
C ARG A 284 -14.73 15.40 -1.14
N GLN A 285 -14.93 14.25 -0.51
CA GLN A 285 -14.37 12.98 -0.96
C GLN A 285 -14.89 12.57 -2.34
N ALA A 286 -16.19 12.74 -2.60
CA ALA A 286 -16.80 12.47 -3.90
C ALA A 286 -16.20 13.36 -5.02
N LEU A 287 -15.98 14.66 -4.75
CA LEU A 287 -15.27 15.56 -5.67
C LEU A 287 -13.81 15.12 -5.90
N GLY A 288 -13.12 14.67 -4.82
CA GLY A 288 -11.77 14.11 -4.94
C GLY A 288 -11.74 12.85 -5.80
N MET A 289 -12.71 11.95 -5.66
CA MET A 289 -12.83 10.76 -6.50
C MET A 289 -13.10 11.11 -7.98
N ALA A 290 -13.94 12.12 -8.25
CA ALA A 290 -14.17 12.61 -9.60
C ALA A 290 -12.90 13.24 -10.21
N ALA A 291 -12.17 14.04 -9.42
CA ALA A 291 -10.87 14.60 -9.84
C ALA A 291 -9.83 13.49 -10.08
N ALA A 292 -9.83 12.41 -9.28
CA ALA A 292 -8.98 11.24 -9.49
C ALA A 292 -9.27 10.56 -10.84
N ALA A 293 -10.55 10.37 -11.18
CA ALA A 293 -10.94 9.79 -12.45
C ALA A 293 -10.46 10.65 -13.64
N LEU A 294 -10.57 11.99 -13.54
CA LEU A 294 -10.05 12.90 -14.56
C LEU A 294 -8.51 12.84 -14.67
N ALA A 295 -7.81 12.78 -13.52
CA ALA A 295 -6.37 12.63 -13.48
C ALA A 295 -5.90 11.36 -14.22
N VAL A 296 -6.61 10.24 -14.05
CA VAL A 296 -6.33 8.98 -14.77
C VAL A 296 -6.36 9.19 -16.27
N VAL A 297 -7.40 9.84 -16.80
CA VAL A 297 -7.52 10.11 -18.24
C VAL A 297 -6.33 10.95 -18.72
N LEU A 298 -6.00 12.05 -18.01
CA LEU A 298 -4.90 12.95 -18.38
C LEU A 298 -3.51 12.29 -18.33
N ILE A 299 -3.32 11.30 -17.44
CA ILE A 299 -2.04 10.57 -17.32
C ILE A 299 -1.94 9.47 -18.38
N ALA A 300 -3.07 8.91 -18.80
CA ALA A 300 -3.10 7.79 -19.74
C ALA A 300 -2.95 8.21 -21.23
N ILE A 301 -3.26 9.46 -21.57
CA ILE A 301 -3.13 10.05 -22.90
C ILE A 301 -1.83 10.85 -23.05
#